data_9f92ea8978a266122228b8d01c20aa83
#
_entry.id   9f92ea8978a266122228b8d01c20aa83
#
_cell.length_a   1.000
_cell.length_b   1.000
_cell.length_c   1.000
_cell.angle_alpha   90.00
_cell.angle_beta   90.00
_cell.angle_gamma   90.00
#
_symmetry.space_group_name_H-M   'P 1'
#
loop_
_entity.id
_entity.type
_entity.pdbx_description
1 polymer ?
#
loop_
_entity_poly.entity_id
_entity_poly.type
_entity_poly.pdbx_seq_one_letter_code
_entity_poly.pdbx_strand_id
1 'polypeptide(L)'
;MENYGHETRVVKLPDDYEGPVTATVVSLRAEPPSASAVLYVHGYLDYYFQYHMGRHFAGHGRNFYALDLRKYGRSWMPHQHFNYCRRMEEYFPEMDAAIDVILADGNTDITLIGHSTGGLLSALYC
;
A
#
# COMPACT_ATOMS: atom_id res chain seq x y z
N MET A 1 19.54 -2.54 2.73
CA MET A 1 18.84 -3.46 1.82
C MET A 1 18.46 -2.74 0.55
N GLU A 2 18.69 -3.38 -0.57
CA GLU A 2 18.35 -2.81 -1.88
C GLU A 2 16.83 -2.71 -2.06
N ASN A 3 16.32 -1.53 -2.40
CA ASN A 3 14.90 -1.32 -2.66
C ASN A 3 14.57 -1.10 -4.15
N TYR A 4 15.58 -1.28 -5.01
CA TYR A 4 15.43 -1.21 -6.46
C TYR A 4 14.75 0.08 -6.96
N GLY A 5 15.12 1.21 -6.36
CA GLY A 5 14.63 2.53 -6.76
C GLY A 5 13.26 2.91 -6.23
N HIS A 6 12.63 2.06 -5.43
CA HIS A 6 11.33 2.39 -4.84
C HIS A 6 11.48 3.49 -3.78
N GLU A 7 10.46 4.36 -3.73
CA GLU A 7 10.31 5.36 -2.70
C GLU A 7 9.36 4.85 -1.61
N THR A 8 9.63 5.20 -0.36
CA THR A 8 8.82 4.78 0.78
C THR A 8 8.29 6.01 1.50
N ARG A 9 6.98 6.07 1.70
CA ARG A 9 6.31 7.16 2.42
C ARG A 9 5.48 6.59 3.56
N VAL A 10 5.69 7.09 4.78
CA VAL A 10 4.93 6.69 5.96
C VAL A 10 3.76 7.63 6.13
N VAL A 11 2.56 7.08 6.32
CA VAL A 11 1.34 7.86 6.56
C VAL A 11 0.88 7.61 7.98
N LYS A 12 0.74 8.68 8.76
CA LYS A 12 0.21 8.58 10.11
C LYS A 12 -1.32 8.52 10.05
N LEU A 13 -1.88 7.58 10.79
CA LEU A 13 -3.33 7.36 10.88
C LEU A 13 -3.81 7.72 12.29
N PRO A 14 -5.13 7.89 12.50
CA PRO A 14 -5.68 8.02 13.84
C PRO A 14 -5.33 6.79 14.67
N ASP A 15 -5.07 6.99 15.97
CA ASP A 15 -4.80 5.90 16.90
C ASP A 15 -5.94 4.89 16.91
N ASP A 16 -5.61 3.63 17.07
CA ASP A 16 -6.60 2.60 17.33
C ASP A 16 -6.52 2.13 18.80
N TYR A 17 -7.16 1.01 19.10
CA TYR A 17 -7.23 0.47 20.46
C TYR A 17 -5.87 0.01 21.00
N GLU A 18 -4.82 -0.08 20.17
CA GLU A 18 -3.46 -0.37 20.62
C GLU A 18 -2.58 0.87 20.70
N GLY A 19 -3.07 2.03 20.27
CA GLY A 19 -2.33 3.29 20.28
C GLY A 19 -1.96 3.78 18.88
N PRO A 20 -0.80 4.43 18.72
CA PRO A 20 -0.38 4.99 17.42
C PRO A 20 -0.32 3.96 16.30
N VAL A 21 -0.78 4.37 15.11
CA VAL A 21 -0.87 3.53 13.91
C VAL A 21 -0.33 4.28 12.72
N THR A 22 0.45 3.61 11.89
CA THR A 22 0.89 4.12 10.59
C THR A 22 0.63 3.09 9.50
N ALA A 23 0.57 3.56 8.28
CA ALA A 23 0.64 2.73 7.08
C ALA A 23 1.83 3.20 6.25
N THR A 24 2.24 2.42 5.28
CA THR A 24 3.40 2.75 4.44
C THR A 24 3.03 2.56 2.98
N VAL A 25 3.31 3.58 2.17
CA VAL A 25 3.12 3.51 0.72
C VAL A 25 4.49 3.42 0.08
N VAL A 26 4.72 2.33 -0.64
CA VAL A 26 5.95 2.09 -1.41
C VAL A 26 5.62 2.31 -2.87
N SER A 27 6.43 3.08 -3.59
CA SER A 27 6.10 3.44 -4.96
C SER A 27 7.30 3.44 -5.90
N LEU A 28 7.01 3.26 -7.18
CA LEU A 28 7.98 3.36 -8.26
C LEU A 28 7.31 4.00 -9.47
N ARG A 29 7.85 5.12 -9.94
CA ARG A 29 7.28 5.85 -11.06
C ARG A 29 7.59 5.16 -12.38
N ALA A 30 6.63 5.27 -13.29
CA ALA A 30 6.80 4.76 -14.66
C ALA A 30 7.83 5.57 -15.43
N GLU A 31 8.52 4.89 -16.34
CA GLU A 31 9.38 5.52 -17.34
C GLU A 31 9.00 4.96 -18.72
N PRO A 32 8.55 5.82 -19.63
CA PRO A 32 8.37 7.28 -19.51
C PRO A 32 7.22 7.64 -18.54
N PRO A 33 7.12 8.93 -18.13
CA PRO A 33 6.09 9.37 -17.20
C PRO A 33 4.68 8.99 -17.65
N SER A 34 3.82 8.68 -16.68
CA SER A 34 2.46 8.22 -16.88
C SER A 34 1.52 8.84 -15.85
N ALA A 35 0.23 8.86 -16.16
CA ALA A 35 -0.83 9.24 -15.23
C ALA A 35 -1.71 8.06 -14.84
N SER A 36 -1.31 6.85 -15.18
CA SER A 36 -2.01 5.61 -14.81
C SER A 36 -1.27 4.92 -13.68
N ALA A 37 -2.00 4.48 -12.66
CA ALA A 37 -1.43 3.87 -11.47
C ALA A 37 -1.97 2.46 -11.23
N VAL A 38 -1.15 1.65 -10.57
CA VAL A 38 -1.52 0.36 -10.00
C VAL A 38 -1.29 0.44 -8.50
N LEU A 39 -2.27 0.03 -7.70
CA LEU A 39 -2.12 -0.12 -6.25
C LEU A 39 -2.24 -1.59 -5.88
N TYR A 40 -1.18 -2.12 -5.28
CA TYR A 40 -1.11 -3.49 -4.81
C TYR A 40 -1.38 -3.55 -3.31
N VAL A 41 -2.27 -4.45 -2.89
CA VAL A 41 -2.59 -4.69 -1.47
C VAL A 41 -2.30 -6.15 -1.14
N HIS A 42 -1.40 -6.35 -0.18
CA HIS A 42 -0.89 -7.66 0.21
C HIS A 42 -1.91 -8.50 0.99
N GLY A 43 -1.59 -9.78 1.18
CA GLY A 43 -2.39 -10.71 1.96
C GLY A 43 -2.01 -10.76 3.44
N TYR A 44 -2.60 -11.71 4.16
CA TYR A 44 -2.31 -11.96 5.57
C TYR A 44 -0.91 -12.57 5.71
N LEU A 45 -0.19 -12.21 6.78
CA LEU A 45 1.20 -12.61 7.03
C LEU A 45 2.12 -12.22 5.87
N ASP A 46 1.89 -11.04 5.30
CA ASP A 46 2.56 -10.59 4.09
C ASP A 46 2.88 -9.10 4.19
N TYR A 47 3.56 -8.57 3.21
CA TYR A 47 3.79 -7.14 2.98
C TYR A 47 4.42 -7.01 1.60
N TYR A 48 4.62 -5.78 1.12
CA TYR A 48 5.22 -5.62 -0.20
C TYR A 48 6.74 -5.79 -0.13
N PHE A 49 7.25 -6.83 -0.76
CA PHE A 49 8.68 -7.05 -0.94
C PHE A 49 9.03 -7.55 -2.35
N GLN A 50 8.03 -7.74 -3.19
CA GLN A 50 8.20 -8.24 -4.56
C GLN A 50 8.58 -7.08 -5.48
N TYR A 51 9.76 -6.50 -5.32
CA TYR A 51 10.19 -5.31 -6.06
C TYR A 51 10.16 -5.51 -7.58
N HIS A 52 10.30 -6.74 -8.05
CA HIS A 52 10.17 -7.06 -9.47
C HIS A 52 8.78 -6.73 -10.01
N MET A 53 7.75 -6.83 -9.18
CA MET A 53 6.37 -6.46 -9.56
C MET A 53 6.30 -4.96 -9.87
N GLY A 54 6.84 -4.13 -8.97
CA GLY A 54 6.88 -2.68 -9.20
C GLY A 54 7.65 -2.33 -10.47
N ARG A 55 8.81 -2.95 -10.67
CA ARG A 55 9.60 -2.71 -11.88
C ARG A 55 8.87 -3.16 -13.14
N HIS A 56 8.12 -4.25 -13.08
CA HIS A 56 7.32 -4.71 -14.21
C HIS A 56 6.30 -3.65 -14.62
N PHE A 57 5.49 -3.18 -13.68
CA PHE A 57 4.47 -2.18 -13.99
C PHE A 57 5.06 -0.84 -14.41
N ALA A 58 6.10 -0.38 -13.73
CA ALA A 58 6.77 0.88 -14.09
C ALA A 58 7.36 0.80 -15.49
N GLY A 59 7.94 -0.34 -15.86
CA GLY A 59 8.48 -0.56 -17.20
C GLY A 59 7.42 -0.69 -18.28
N HIS A 60 6.14 -0.85 -17.91
CA HIS A 60 5.01 -0.96 -18.83
C HIS A 60 4.09 0.26 -18.77
N GLY A 61 4.60 1.39 -18.31
CA GLY A 61 3.88 2.67 -18.36
C GLY A 61 2.87 2.86 -17.24
N ARG A 62 3.02 2.16 -16.11
CA ARG A 62 2.15 2.31 -14.95
C ARG A 62 2.95 2.73 -13.73
N ASN A 63 2.54 3.79 -13.07
CA ASN A 63 3.10 4.17 -11.77
C ASN A 63 2.66 3.10 -10.77
N PHE A 64 3.62 2.48 -10.09
CA PHE A 64 3.32 1.40 -9.17
C PHE A 64 3.31 1.89 -7.73
N TYR A 65 2.31 1.45 -6.98
CA TYR A 65 2.15 1.73 -5.55
C TYR A 65 1.81 0.43 -4.84
N ALA A 66 2.37 0.25 -3.65
CA ALA A 66 2.04 -0.84 -2.77
C ALA A 66 1.77 -0.29 -1.37
N LEU A 67 0.77 -0.82 -0.71
CA LEU A 67 0.38 -0.41 0.64
C LEU A 67 0.75 -1.51 1.62
N ASP A 68 1.62 -1.19 2.60
CA ASP A 68 1.78 -2.03 3.77
C ASP A 68 0.72 -1.58 4.78
N LEU A 69 -0.27 -2.42 5.01
CA LEU A 69 -1.36 -2.15 5.95
C LEU A 69 -0.80 -1.95 7.36
N ARG A 70 -1.58 -1.30 8.23
CA ARG A 70 -1.21 -1.17 9.64
C ARG A 70 -0.80 -2.51 10.22
N LYS A 71 0.23 -2.50 11.08
CA LYS A 71 0.72 -3.69 11.81
C LYS A 71 1.33 -4.76 10.91
N TYR A 72 1.60 -4.42 9.65
CA TYR A 72 2.27 -5.30 8.69
C TYR A 72 3.59 -4.70 8.24
N GLY A 73 4.58 -5.53 8.00
CA GLY A 73 5.84 -5.12 7.38
C GLY A 73 6.42 -3.83 7.94
N ARG A 74 6.59 -2.83 7.07
CA ARG A 74 7.16 -1.52 7.44
C ARG A 74 6.26 -0.72 8.37
N SER A 75 4.98 -1.07 8.46
CA SER A 75 3.98 -0.35 9.25
C SER A 75 3.84 -0.89 10.67
N TRP A 76 4.48 -2.00 10.99
CA TRP A 76 4.43 -2.57 12.33
C TRP A 76 5.25 -1.72 13.31
N MET A 77 4.71 -1.54 14.50
CA MET A 77 5.36 -0.84 15.62
C MET A 77 5.42 -1.76 16.85
N PRO A 78 6.45 -1.60 17.72
CA PRO A 78 6.68 -2.51 18.85
C PRO A 78 5.53 -2.68 19.84
N HIS A 79 4.64 -1.70 19.97
CA HIS A 79 3.49 -1.80 20.88
C HIS A 79 2.31 -2.57 20.29
N GLN A 80 2.41 -3.01 19.03
CA GLN A 80 1.30 -3.62 18.29
C GLN A 80 1.43 -5.14 18.22
N HIS A 81 0.30 -5.83 18.14
CA HIS A 81 0.25 -7.24 17.76
C HIS A 81 0.38 -7.35 16.24
N PHE A 82 1.26 -8.21 15.77
CA PHE A 82 1.48 -8.41 14.34
C PHE A 82 0.19 -8.76 13.62
N ASN A 83 -0.06 -8.07 12.50
CA ASN A 83 -1.10 -8.40 11.53
C ASN A 83 -2.51 -8.45 12.13
N TYR A 84 -2.73 -7.77 13.25
CA TYR A 84 -3.98 -7.86 14.00
C TYR A 84 -4.97 -6.78 13.59
N CYS A 85 -6.21 -7.19 13.35
CA CYS A 85 -7.35 -6.27 13.28
C CYS A 85 -8.58 -6.98 13.86
N ARG A 86 -9.55 -6.19 14.29
CA ARG A 86 -10.84 -6.72 14.75
C ARG A 86 -11.82 -6.84 13.59
N ARG A 87 -11.69 -5.96 12.60
CA ARG A 87 -12.58 -5.88 11.44
C ARG A 87 -11.81 -5.40 10.22
N MET A 88 -12.18 -5.88 9.05
CA MET A 88 -11.55 -5.46 7.79
C MET A 88 -11.71 -3.97 7.51
N GLU A 89 -12.82 -3.39 7.94
CA GLU A 89 -13.08 -1.96 7.75
C GLU A 89 -12.07 -1.07 8.46
N GLU A 90 -11.32 -1.59 9.43
CA GLU A 90 -10.24 -0.84 10.09
C GLU A 90 -9.14 -0.43 9.12
N TYR A 91 -9.02 -1.11 7.99
CA TYR A 91 -8.03 -0.78 6.95
C TYR A 91 -8.49 0.29 5.96
N PHE A 92 -9.75 0.72 6.03
CA PHE A 92 -10.26 1.74 5.09
C PHE A 92 -9.50 3.07 5.19
N PRO A 93 -9.10 3.57 6.37
CA PRO A 93 -8.29 4.78 6.45
C PRO A 93 -6.99 4.71 5.65
N GLU A 94 -6.27 3.60 5.69
CA GLU A 94 -5.03 3.48 4.91
C GLU A 94 -5.32 3.31 3.42
N MET A 95 -6.43 2.69 3.05
CA MET A 95 -6.85 2.66 1.64
C MET A 95 -7.12 4.06 1.13
N ASP A 96 -7.85 4.86 1.90
CA ASP A 96 -8.11 6.27 1.58
C ASP A 96 -6.79 7.05 1.46
N ALA A 97 -5.88 6.87 2.41
CA ALA A 97 -4.60 7.58 2.42
C ALA A 97 -3.75 7.20 1.20
N ALA A 98 -3.71 5.93 0.84
CA ALA A 98 -2.97 5.48 -0.35
C ALA A 98 -3.54 6.10 -1.61
N ILE A 99 -4.86 6.13 -1.76
CA ILE A 99 -5.52 6.74 -2.91
C ILE A 99 -5.23 8.24 -2.97
N ASP A 100 -5.28 8.92 -1.83
CA ASP A 100 -4.95 10.35 -1.77
C ASP A 100 -3.52 10.62 -2.23
N VAL A 101 -2.57 9.81 -1.82
CA VAL A 101 -1.17 9.89 -2.26
C VAL A 101 -1.08 9.72 -3.79
N ILE A 102 -1.75 8.71 -4.32
CA ILE A 102 -1.73 8.39 -5.75
C ILE A 102 -2.31 9.55 -6.56
N LEU A 103 -3.44 10.11 -6.14
CA LEU A 103 -4.08 11.23 -6.82
C LEU A 103 -3.23 12.50 -6.73
N ALA A 104 -2.62 12.75 -5.58
CA ALA A 104 -1.75 13.91 -5.39
C ALA A 104 -0.49 13.84 -6.26
N ASP A 105 -0.05 12.64 -6.61
CA ASP A 105 1.08 12.42 -7.53
C ASP A 105 0.70 12.67 -9.00
N GLY A 106 -0.55 13.01 -9.30
CA GLY A 106 -1.00 13.36 -10.64
C GLY A 106 -1.62 12.22 -11.45
N ASN A 107 -1.90 11.08 -10.82
CA ASN A 107 -2.55 9.96 -11.50
C ASN A 107 -4.03 10.24 -11.71
N THR A 108 -4.57 9.79 -12.84
CA THR A 108 -5.97 9.98 -13.22
C THR A 108 -6.78 8.71 -13.15
N ASP A 109 -6.13 7.55 -13.11
CA ASP A 109 -6.80 6.27 -12.93
C ASP A 109 -5.97 5.35 -12.03
N ILE A 110 -6.64 4.43 -11.36
CA ILE A 110 -6.03 3.50 -10.42
C ILE A 110 -6.60 2.12 -10.67
N THR A 111 -5.72 1.15 -10.89
CA THR A 111 -6.08 -0.27 -10.94
C THR A 111 -5.68 -0.91 -9.61
N LEU A 112 -6.65 -1.51 -8.92
CA LEU A 112 -6.38 -2.23 -7.67
C LEU A 112 -6.01 -3.68 -7.97
N ILE A 113 -4.92 -4.14 -7.35
CA ILE A 113 -4.53 -5.54 -7.36
C ILE A 113 -4.46 -6.00 -5.91
N GLY A 114 -5.29 -6.96 -5.54
CA GLY A 114 -5.29 -7.53 -4.21
C GLY A 114 -4.87 -8.99 -4.23
N HIS A 115 -4.03 -9.38 -3.29
CA HIS A 115 -3.61 -10.76 -3.12
C HIS A 115 -4.24 -11.35 -1.87
N SER A 116 -5.01 -12.44 -2.01
CA SER A 116 -5.63 -13.15 -0.89
C SER A 116 -6.50 -12.19 -0.04
N THR A 117 -6.18 -11.98 1.23
CA THR A 117 -6.89 -11.04 2.12
C THR A 117 -6.92 -9.63 1.53
N GLY A 118 -5.85 -9.21 0.84
CA GLY A 118 -5.83 -7.92 0.14
C GLY A 118 -6.87 -7.84 -0.96
N GLY A 119 -7.14 -8.94 -1.63
CA GLY A 119 -8.23 -9.01 -2.62
C GLY A 119 -9.59 -8.84 -1.99
N LEU A 120 -9.83 -9.51 -0.86
CA LEU A 120 -11.07 -9.37 -0.10
C LEU A 120 -11.26 -7.93 0.38
N LEU A 121 -10.20 -7.35 0.96
CA LEU A 121 -10.23 -5.96 1.42
C LEU A 121 -10.53 -5.00 0.27
N SER A 122 -9.86 -5.15 -0.85
CA SER A 122 -10.06 -4.28 -2.02
C SER A 122 -11.49 -4.35 -2.55
N ALA A 123 -12.06 -5.55 -2.62
CA ALA A 123 -13.44 -5.74 -3.04
C ALA A 123 -14.43 -5.12 -2.05
N LEU A 124 -14.20 -5.28 -0.75
CA LEU A 124 -15.05 -4.72 0.29
C LEU A 124 -14.99 -3.18 0.30
N TYR A 125 -13.79 -2.63 0.08
CA TYR A 125 -13.56 -1.17 0.07
C TYR A 125 -14.24 -0.50 -1.12
N CYS A 126 -14.20 -1.11 -2.28
CA CYS A 126 -14.86 -0.60 -3.48
C CYS A 126 -16.36 -0.82 -3.41
#